data_372969437a51dc6414b08d56e7a43404
#
_entry.id   372969437a51dc6414b08d56e7a43404
#
_cell.length_a   1.000
_cell.length_b   1.000
_cell.length_c   1.000
_cell.angle_alpha   90.00
_cell.angle_beta   90.00
_cell.angle_gamma   90.00
#
_symmetry.space_group_name_H-M   'P 1'
#
loop_
_entity.id
_entity.type
_entity.pdbx_description
1 polymer ?
#
loop_
_entity_poly.entity_id
_entity_poly.type
_entity_poly.pdbx_seq_one_letter_code
_entity_poly.pdbx_strand_id
1 'polypeptide(L)'
;MCSRDDVATKMRKKIEDIPAVHISNPKTLEFQVARTSLLPGLLKTVQANRKMPLPLKLFEISDVVLKDAGAEVGARNERHMAAIFYNKSPGFEIIHGLLDRIMQLLEVPAAQVSYLIYGGKPRISWKIFY
;
A
#
# COMPACT_ATOMS: atom_id res chain seq x y z
N MET A 1 6.17 -0.23 -10.99
CA MET A 1 7.59 -0.43 -10.69
C MET A 1 8.05 0.67 -9.76
N CYS A 2 9.13 0.44 -8.98
CA CYS A 2 9.67 1.42 -8.03
C CYS A 2 11.16 1.11 -7.74
N SER A 3 11.84 2.02 -7.03
CA SER A 3 13.20 1.78 -6.56
C SER A 3 13.22 0.83 -5.35
N ARG A 4 14.35 0.19 -5.10
CA ARG A 4 14.57 -0.59 -3.86
C ARG A 4 14.44 0.29 -2.62
N ASP A 5 14.93 1.51 -2.71
CA ASP A 5 14.86 2.52 -1.65
C ASP A 5 13.41 2.88 -1.28
N ASP A 6 12.52 3.03 -2.26
CA ASP A 6 11.13 3.40 -2.02
C ASP A 6 10.37 2.31 -1.26
N VAL A 7 10.65 1.03 -1.52
CA VAL A 7 9.94 -0.09 -0.86
C VAL A 7 10.60 -0.55 0.45
N ALA A 8 11.88 -0.29 0.63
CA ALA A 8 12.65 -0.75 1.79
C ALA A 8 13.08 0.41 2.69
N THR A 9 14.15 1.10 2.38
CA THR A 9 14.82 2.07 3.25
C THR A 9 13.88 3.18 3.71
N LYS A 10 13.12 3.81 2.78
CA LYS A 10 12.15 4.85 3.11
C LYS A 10 10.96 4.34 3.93
N MET A 11 10.69 3.05 3.88
CA MET A 11 9.66 2.38 4.67
C MET A 11 10.22 1.75 5.96
N ARG A 12 11.48 2.04 6.31
CA ARG A 12 12.18 1.49 7.47
C ARG A 12 12.19 -0.04 7.51
N LYS A 13 12.34 -0.68 6.35
CA LYS A 13 12.41 -2.13 6.17
C LYS A 13 13.71 -2.52 5.48
N LYS A 14 14.17 -3.75 5.70
CA LYS A 14 15.25 -4.33 4.92
C LYS A 14 14.69 -4.92 3.63
N ILE A 15 15.44 -4.80 2.54
CA ILE A 15 14.98 -5.29 1.23
C ILE A 15 14.83 -6.82 1.21
N GLU A 16 15.61 -7.52 2.02
CA GLU A 16 15.60 -8.99 2.16
C GLU A 16 14.28 -9.50 2.79
N ASP A 17 13.67 -8.69 3.65
CA ASP A 17 12.41 -9.02 4.34
C ASP A 17 11.17 -8.75 3.47
N ILE A 18 11.35 -8.19 2.26
CA ILE A 18 10.25 -7.80 1.39
C ILE A 18 10.13 -8.81 0.25
N PRO A 19 8.95 -9.41 0.02
CA PRO A 19 8.72 -10.35 -1.08
C PRO A 19 8.67 -9.63 -2.44
N ALA A 20 9.69 -8.83 -2.76
CA ALA A 20 9.75 -8.05 -3.98
C ALA A 20 10.35 -8.86 -5.13
N VAL A 21 9.73 -8.76 -6.30
CA VAL A 21 10.29 -9.28 -7.56
C VAL A 21 11.26 -8.26 -8.10
N HIS A 22 12.52 -8.69 -8.30
CA HIS A 22 13.59 -7.86 -8.84
C HIS A 22 13.63 -7.93 -10.36
N ILE A 23 13.88 -6.80 -11.00
CA ILE A 23 14.04 -6.71 -12.45
C ILE A 23 15.53 -6.88 -12.78
N SER A 24 15.85 -7.83 -13.65
CA SER A 24 17.23 -8.22 -13.96
C SER A 24 18.05 -7.08 -14.60
N ASN A 25 17.44 -6.31 -15.51
CA ASN A 25 18.10 -5.22 -16.23
C ASN A 25 17.28 -3.93 -16.14
N PRO A 26 17.25 -3.26 -14.98
CA PRO A 26 16.49 -2.03 -14.84
C PRO A 26 17.18 -0.90 -15.63
N LYS A 27 16.42 -0.21 -16.49
CA LYS A 27 16.93 0.95 -17.25
C LYS A 27 17.28 2.13 -16.34
N THR A 28 16.61 2.26 -15.22
CA THR A 28 16.82 3.34 -14.24
C THR A 28 16.68 2.81 -12.82
N LEU A 29 17.21 3.57 -11.85
CA LEU A 29 17.07 3.27 -10.42
C LEU A 29 15.60 3.24 -9.96
N GLU A 30 14.70 3.89 -10.67
CA GLU A 30 13.27 3.92 -10.36
C GLU A 30 12.51 2.65 -10.78
N PHE A 31 13.12 1.78 -11.58
CA PHE A 31 12.47 0.57 -12.11
C PHE A 31 13.15 -0.74 -11.68
N GLN A 32 13.72 -0.77 -10.50
CA GLN A 32 14.51 -1.91 -10.01
C GLN A 32 13.67 -3.09 -9.51
N VAL A 33 12.47 -2.81 -8.97
CA VAL A 33 11.59 -3.83 -8.40
C VAL A 33 10.14 -3.59 -8.80
N ALA A 34 9.36 -4.68 -8.82
CA ALA A 34 7.91 -4.59 -8.84
C ALA A 34 7.43 -4.10 -7.46
N ARG A 35 6.49 -3.16 -7.43
CA ARG A 35 5.97 -2.63 -6.16
C ARG A 35 5.21 -3.70 -5.38
N THR A 36 5.48 -3.80 -4.10
CA THR A 36 4.80 -4.70 -3.16
C THR A 36 3.73 -4.01 -2.32
N SER A 37 3.63 -2.67 -2.45
CA SER A 37 2.64 -1.84 -1.77
C SER A 37 2.41 -0.56 -2.56
N LEU A 38 1.24 0.05 -2.40
CA LEU A 38 0.89 1.34 -3.02
C LEU A 38 1.34 2.53 -2.17
N LEU A 39 1.57 2.32 -0.87
CA LEU A 39 1.87 3.39 0.08
C LEU A 39 3.12 4.21 -0.26
N PRO A 40 4.27 3.62 -0.66
CA PRO A 40 5.45 4.39 -1.03
C PRO A 40 5.19 5.39 -2.17
N GLY A 41 4.40 4.98 -3.17
CA GLY A 41 3.99 5.83 -4.28
C GLY A 41 3.14 7.02 -3.82
N LEU A 42 2.12 6.77 -3.00
CA LEU A 42 1.27 7.82 -2.44
C LEU A 42 2.06 8.79 -1.56
N LEU A 43 2.97 8.31 -0.70
CA LEU A 43 3.83 9.18 0.12
C LEU A 43 4.76 10.04 -0.73
N LYS A 44 5.33 9.50 -1.82
CA LYS A 44 6.14 10.24 -2.79
C LYS A 44 5.31 11.35 -3.46
N THR A 45 4.06 11.06 -3.80
CA THR A 45 3.12 12.03 -4.37
C THR A 45 2.81 13.15 -3.37
N VAL A 46 2.52 12.83 -2.11
CA VAL A 46 2.34 13.84 -1.05
C VAL A 46 3.58 14.70 -0.90
N GLN A 47 4.77 14.09 -0.88
CA GLN A 47 6.04 14.81 -0.78
C GLN A 47 6.24 15.81 -1.92
N ALA A 48 5.92 15.41 -3.16
CA ALA A 48 6.04 16.27 -4.33
C ALA A 48 5.02 17.43 -4.32
N ASN A 49 3.89 17.25 -3.64
CA ASN A 49 2.76 18.17 -3.61
C ASN A 49 2.61 18.93 -2.28
N ARG A 50 3.67 19.07 -1.48
CA ARG A 50 3.63 19.74 -0.15
C ARG A 50 3.14 21.18 -0.19
N LYS A 51 3.26 21.87 -1.32
CA LYS A 51 2.84 23.26 -1.51
C LYS A 51 1.36 23.41 -1.87
N MET A 52 0.67 22.30 -2.11
CA MET A 52 -0.77 22.31 -2.43
C MET A 52 -1.60 22.68 -1.20
N PRO A 53 -2.78 23.29 -1.40
CA PRO A 53 -3.72 23.55 -0.31
C PRO A 53 -4.09 22.28 0.44
N LEU A 54 -4.18 22.38 1.77
CA LEU A 54 -4.62 21.28 2.63
C LEU A 54 -6.14 21.35 2.86
N PRO A 55 -6.80 20.22 3.09
CA PRO A 55 -6.26 18.85 3.16
C PRO A 55 -6.02 18.23 1.80
N LEU A 56 -4.97 17.41 1.67
CA LEU A 56 -4.77 16.52 0.52
C LEU A 56 -5.41 15.15 0.80
N LYS A 57 -6.25 14.70 -0.13
CA LYS A 57 -6.93 13.41 -0.09
C LYS A 57 -6.54 12.65 -1.34
N LEU A 58 -5.82 11.56 -1.19
CA LEU A 58 -5.33 10.74 -2.31
C LEU A 58 -5.74 9.29 -2.09
N PHE A 59 -6.06 8.61 -3.17
CA PHE A 59 -6.24 7.16 -3.16
C PHE A 59 -5.70 6.55 -4.45
N GLU A 60 -5.35 5.28 -4.38
CA GLU A 60 -4.93 4.48 -5.51
C GLU A 60 -5.51 3.07 -5.38
N ILE A 61 -6.03 2.52 -6.47
CA ILE A 61 -6.44 1.13 -6.59
C ILE A 61 -5.64 0.53 -7.73
N SER A 62 -4.78 -0.45 -7.43
CA SER A 62 -3.91 -1.01 -8.44
C SER A 62 -3.31 -2.33 -7.98
N ASP A 63 -2.66 -3.04 -8.91
CA ASP A 63 -2.00 -4.30 -8.60
C ASP A 63 -0.61 -4.08 -8.01
N VAL A 64 -0.28 -4.94 -7.07
CA VAL A 64 1.06 -5.15 -6.53
C VAL A 64 1.53 -6.55 -6.88
N VAL A 65 2.84 -6.77 -6.89
CA VAL A 65 3.44 -8.06 -7.24
C VAL A 65 4.25 -8.57 -6.07
N LEU A 66 3.96 -9.78 -5.63
CA LEU A 66 4.63 -10.43 -4.51
C LEU A 66 5.31 -11.72 -4.99
N LYS A 67 6.49 -12.00 -4.47
CA LYS A 67 7.11 -13.33 -4.64
C LYS A 67 6.22 -14.39 -4.01
N ASP A 68 6.01 -15.46 -4.75
CA ASP A 68 5.24 -16.61 -4.29
C ASP A 68 5.86 -17.89 -4.86
N ALA A 69 6.51 -18.65 -3.98
CA ALA A 69 7.17 -19.90 -4.37
C ALA A 69 6.18 -21.01 -4.80
N GLY A 70 4.90 -20.88 -4.44
CA GLY A 70 3.85 -21.80 -4.86
C GLY A 70 3.22 -21.47 -6.21
N ALA A 71 3.52 -20.30 -6.78
CA ALA A 71 3.03 -19.91 -8.09
C ALA A 71 3.98 -20.40 -9.19
N GLU A 72 3.42 -20.81 -10.33
CA GLU A 72 4.16 -21.35 -11.50
C GLU A 72 5.30 -20.42 -11.94
N VAL A 73 5.06 -19.10 -11.95
CA VAL A 73 6.06 -18.08 -12.32
C VAL A 73 6.83 -17.52 -11.13
N GLY A 74 6.68 -18.09 -9.93
CA GLY A 74 7.36 -17.61 -8.71
C GLY A 74 6.85 -16.27 -8.17
N ALA A 75 5.74 -15.75 -8.68
CA ALA A 75 5.15 -14.48 -8.28
C ALA A 75 3.63 -14.48 -8.50
N ARG A 76 2.93 -13.62 -7.75
CA ARG A 76 1.50 -13.40 -7.92
C ARG A 76 1.16 -11.92 -7.89
N ASN A 77 0.08 -11.55 -8.56
CA ASN A 77 -0.51 -10.22 -8.49
C ASN A 77 -1.63 -10.19 -7.44
N GLU A 78 -1.68 -9.10 -6.69
CA GLU A 78 -2.78 -8.82 -5.77
C GLU A 78 -3.33 -7.42 -6.03
N ARG A 79 -4.67 -7.28 -6.08
CA ARG A 79 -5.34 -5.99 -6.17
C ARG A 79 -5.37 -5.35 -4.79
N HIS A 80 -4.72 -4.18 -4.67
CA HIS A 80 -4.67 -3.39 -3.44
C HIS A 80 -5.35 -2.04 -3.63
N MET A 81 -5.85 -1.50 -2.53
CA MET A 81 -6.26 -0.11 -2.40
C MET A 81 -5.45 0.53 -1.28
N ALA A 82 -5.03 1.76 -1.49
CA ALA A 82 -4.46 2.60 -0.44
C ALA A 82 -5.04 4.01 -0.53
N ALA A 83 -5.23 4.66 0.62
CA ALA A 83 -5.67 6.02 0.71
C ALA A 83 -4.86 6.79 1.75
N ILE A 84 -4.64 8.08 1.50
CA ILE A 84 -3.93 8.99 2.40
C ILE A 84 -4.77 10.25 2.58
N PHE A 85 -4.92 10.64 3.84
CA PHE A 85 -5.38 11.96 4.25
C PHE A 85 -4.19 12.71 4.85
N TYR A 86 -3.80 13.83 4.23
CA TYR A 86 -2.69 14.65 4.70
C TYR A 86 -3.19 16.04 5.04
N ASN A 87 -3.01 16.45 6.30
CA ASN A 87 -3.45 17.74 6.83
C ASN A 87 -2.53 18.17 7.99
N LYS A 88 -2.71 19.40 8.48
CA LYS A 88 -2.03 19.93 9.68
C LYS A 88 -2.52 19.29 10.97
N SER A 89 -3.77 18.87 11.02
CA SER A 89 -4.40 18.15 12.13
C SER A 89 -4.63 16.68 11.81
N PRO A 90 -4.64 15.79 12.80
CA PRO A 90 -4.97 14.38 12.61
C PRO A 90 -6.34 14.20 11.95
N GLY A 91 -6.48 13.18 11.12
CA GLY A 91 -7.71 12.87 10.40
C GLY A 91 -8.08 11.40 10.44
N PHE A 92 -7.85 10.74 11.59
CA PHE A 92 -8.17 9.33 11.76
C PHE A 92 -9.61 9.00 11.40
N GLU A 93 -10.56 9.79 11.89
CA GLU A 93 -12.00 9.59 11.66
C GLU A 93 -12.37 9.66 10.17
N ILE A 94 -11.67 10.51 9.40
CA ILE A 94 -11.90 10.67 7.96
C ILE A 94 -11.45 9.41 7.21
N ILE A 95 -10.26 8.90 7.53
CA ILE A 95 -9.73 7.68 6.91
C ILE A 95 -10.51 6.45 7.36
N HIS A 96 -10.88 6.38 8.62
CA HIS A 96 -11.69 5.28 9.16
C HIS A 96 -13.09 5.27 8.55
N GLY A 97 -13.72 6.44 8.42
CA GLY A 97 -15.03 6.56 7.76
C GLY A 97 -14.99 6.17 6.28
N LEU A 98 -13.88 6.47 5.57
CA LEU A 98 -13.66 5.98 4.20
C LEU A 98 -13.57 4.44 4.17
N LEU A 99 -12.82 3.84 5.10
CA LEU A 99 -12.71 2.39 5.22
C LEU A 99 -14.08 1.74 5.46
N ASP A 100 -14.82 2.24 6.44
CA ASP A 100 -16.16 1.73 6.78
C ASP A 100 -17.09 1.78 5.56
N ARG A 101 -17.05 2.89 4.81
CA ARG A 101 -17.87 3.03 3.61
C ARG A 101 -17.49 2.04 2.52
N ILE A 102 -16.20 1.79 2.32
CA ILE A 102 -15.72 0.80 1.36
C ILE A 102 -16.17 -0.61 1.77
N MET A 103 -16.04 -0.94 3.05
CA MET A 103 -16.45 -2.25 3.57
C MET A 103 -17.95 -2.47 3.42
N GLN A 104 -18.78 -1.46 3.67
CA GLN A 104 -20.21 -1.51 3.41
C GLN A 104 -20.53 -1.76 1.92
N LEU A 105 -19.84 -1.06 1.01
CA LEU A 105 -20.05 -1.23 -0.43
C LEU A 105 -19.59 -2.61 -0.95
N LEU A 106 -18.62 -3.21 -0.29
CA LEU A 106 -18.13 -4.56 -0.59
C LEU A 106 -18.94 -5.64 0.14
N GLU A 107 -19.99 -5.26 0.89
CA GLU A 107 -20.84 -6.17 1.67
C GLU A 107 -20.04 -7.03 2.66
N VAL A 108 -18.93 -6.50 3.20
CA VAL A 108 -18.11 -7.18 4.19
C VAL A 108 -18.67 -6.95 5.58
N PRO A 109 -19.09 -8.00 6.32
CA PRO A 109 -19.64 -7.86 7.66
C PRO A 109 -18.63 -7.24 8.64
N ALA A 110 -19.08 -6.36 9.54
CA ALA A 110 -18.23 -5.71 10.54
C ALA A 110 -17.45 -6.71 11.42
N ALA A 111 -17.99 -7.88 11.69
CA ALA A 111 -17.31 -8.97 12.41
C ALA A 111 -16.04 -9.46 11.68
N GLN A 112 -16.00 -9.42 10.34
CA GLN A 112 -14.81 -9.78 9.57
C GLN A 112 -13.76 -8.67 9.59
N VAL A 113 -14.17 -7.41 9.69
CA VAL A 113 -13.25 -6.28 9.81
C VAL A 113 -12.47 -6.33 11.12
N SER A 114 -13.11 -6.64 12.23
CA SER A 114 -12.45 -6.78 13.53
C SER A 114 -11.45 -7.94 13.56
N TYR A 115 -11.73 -9.02 12.85
CA TYR A 115 -10.82 -10.17 12.72
C TYR A 115 -9.53 -9.81 11.97
N LEU A 116 -9.59 -8.88 11.04
CA LEU A 116 -8.46 -8.38 10.25
C LEU A 116 -7.50 -7.50 11.06
N ILE A 117 -8.01 -6.81 12.08
CA ILE A 117 -7.21 -5.97 12.98
C ILE A 117 -6.44 -6.82 14.01
N TYR A 118 -6.96 -7.96 14.42
CA TYR A 118 -6.45 -8.78 15.53
C TYR A 118 -5.71 -10.08 15.16
N GLY A 119 -5.34 -10.32 13.90
CA GLY A 119 -4.34 -11.37 13.58
C GLY A 119 -4.83 -12.62 12.85
N GLY A 120 -6.00 -12.64 12.26
CA GLY A 120 -6.38 -13.66 11.28
C GLY A 120 -5.64 -13.48 9.95
N LYS A 121 -5.46 -14.56 9.14
CA LYS A 121 -4.95 -14.43 7.76
C LYS A 121 -6.07 -13.88 6.86
N PRO A 122 -6.08 -12.59 6.53
CA PRO A 122 -7.17 -12.03 5.74
C PRO A 122 -6.96 -12.28 4.25
N ARG A 123 -8.05 -12.53 3.55
CA ARG A 123 -8.09 -12.41 2.08
C ARG A 123 -7.95 -10.96 1.61
N ILE A 124 -8.20 -9.99 2.51
CA ILE A 124 -8.06 -8.54 2.27
C ILE A 124 -7.16 -7.99 3.37
N SER A 125 -6.01 -7.44 3.00
CA SER A 125 -5.05 -6.85 3.95
C SER A 125 -5.22 -5.33 3.98
N TRP A 126 -5.53 -4.77 5.15
CA TRP A 126 -5.61 -3.34 5.40
C TRP A 126 -4.45 -2.91 6.29
N LYS A 127 -3.84 -1.79 5.96
CA LYS A 127 -2.83 -1.15 6.81
C LYS A 127 -3.23 0.31 6.97
N ILE A 128 -3.57 0.69 8.20
CA ILE A 128 -3.80 2.08 8.58
C ILE A 128 -2.49 2.60 9.15
N PHE A 129 -2.00 3.72 8.64
CA PHE A 129 -0.84 4.43 9.16
C PHE A 129 -1.30 5.80 9.67
N TYR A 130 -0.84 6.17 10.87
CA TYR A 130 -1.10 7.44 11.53
C TYR A 130 0.07 8.40 11.31
#